data_0d9ebb8b022d2ba582e74f658a3fe760
#
_entry.id   0d9ebb8b022d2ba582e74f658a3fe760
#
_cell.length_a   1.000
_cell.length_b   1.000
_cell.length_c   1.000
_cell.angle_alpha   90.00
_cell.angle_beta   90.00
_cell.angle_gamma   90.00
#
_symmetry.space_group_name_H-M   'P 1'
#
loop_
_entity.id
_entity.type
_entity.pdbx_description
1 polymer ?
#
loop_
_entity_poly.entity_id
_entity_poly.type
_entity_poly.pdbx_seq_one_letter_code
_entity_poly.pdbx_strand_id
1 'polypeptide(L)'
;VKPCKVVLTVEVEITDTKKVMAEGRRVAQGLRPTNRQAALMEIIHDRIDAVPGLELSGMTATTVDWFDLDSILDPRHPHYSPRPKRGRR
;
A
#
# COMPACT_ATOMS: atom_id res chain seq x y z
N VAL A 1 8.60 22.97 -21.79
CA VAL A 1 7.38 22.43 -21.16
C VAL A 1 7.50 22.51 -19.66
N LYS A 2 6.49 23.05 -19.03
CA LYS A 2 6.51 23.21 -17.57
C LYS A 2 6.21 21.87 -16.90
N PRO A 3 6.90 21.57 -15.80
CA PRO A 3 6.54 20.40 -15.02
C PRO A 3 5.11 20.50 -14.52
N CYS A 4 4.48 19.35 -14.40
CA CYS A 4 3.11 19.26 -13.91
C CYS A 4 3.10 18.23 -12.78
N LYS A 5 2.51 18.59 -11.66
CA LYS A 5 2.40 17.67 -10.53
C LYS A 5 1.01 17.07 -10.51
N VAL A 6 0.95 15.75 -10.50
CA VAL A 6 -0.31 15.02 -10.41
C VAL A 6 -0.31 14.26 -9.09
N VAL A 7 -1.40 14.38 -8.35
CA VAL A 7 -1.57 13.66 -7.10
C VAL A 7 -2.57 12.53 -7.32
N LEU A 8 -2.17 11.32 -7.00
CA LEU A 8 -3.01 10.13 -7.16
C LEU A 8 -3.30 9.51 -5.81
N THR A 9 -4.48 8.96 -5.67
CA THR A 9 -4.81 8.13 -4.52
C THR A 9 -5.01 6.71 -5.03
N VAL A 10 -4.23 5.78 -4.48
CA VAL A 10 -4.21 4.40 -4.96
C VAL A 10 -4.33 3.46 -3.78
N GLU A 11 -5.14 2.43 -3.93
CA GLU A 11 -5.21 1.34 -2.96
C GLU A 11 -4.54 0.12 -3.56
N VAL A 12 -3.68 -0.51 -2.78
CA VAL A 12 -2.93 -1.67 -3.22
C VAL A 12 -3.13 -2.78 -2.19
N GLU A 13 -3.47 -3.94 -2.68
CA GLU A 13 -3.61 -5.11 -1.82
C GLU A 13 -2.36 -5.97 -1.92
N ILE A 14 -1.76 -6.29 -0.78
CA ILE A 14 -0.62 -7.18 -0.74
C ILE A 14 -1.14 -8.60 -0.61
N THR A 15 -0.96 -9.38 -1.67
CA THR A 15 -1.47 -10.75 -1.72
C THR A 15 -0.45 -11.79 -1.28
N ASP A 16 0.83 -11.41 -1.25
CA ASP A 16 1.89 -12.31 -0.80
C ASP A 16 2.96 -11.47 -0.11
N THR A 17 2.90 -11.45 1.21
CA THR A 17 3.79 -10.61 2.00
C THR A 17 5.26 -11.00 1.82
N LYS A 18 5.56 -12.28 1.72
CA LYS A 18 6.95 -12.72 1.57
C LYS A 18 7.55 -12.20 0.28
N LYS A 19 6.79 -12.26 -0.81
CA LYS A 19 7.29 -11.77 -2.10
C LYS A 19 7.47 -10.26 -2.08
N VAL A 20 6.55 -9.54 -1.45
CA VAL A 20 6.67 -8.09 -1.34
C VAL A 20 7.89 -7.71 -0.51
N MET A 21 8.11 -8.38 0.62
CA MET A 21 9.27 -8.11 1.45
C MET A 21 10.57 -8.40 0.72
N ALA A 22 10.62 -9.51 -0.04
CA ALA A 22 11.82 -9.85 -0.80
C ALA A 22 12.12 -8.80 -1.87
N GLU A 23 11.09 -8.37 -2.58
CA GLU A 23 11.27 -7.36 -3.62
C GLU A 23 11.65 -6.00 -3.02
N GLY A 24 11.03 -5.65 -1.90
CA GLY A 24 11.38 -4.41 -1.22
C GLY A 24 12.84 -4.38 -0.79
N ARG A 25 13.35 -5.51 -0.28
CA ARG A 25 14.77 -5.61 0.08
C ARG A 25 15.67 -5.48 -1.15
N ARG A 26 15.24 -6.08 -2.26
CA ARG A 26 16.03 -6.03 -3.49
C ARG A 26 16.16 -4.61 -4.02
N VAL A 27 15.06 -3.86 -4.07
CA VAL A 27 15.09 -2.52 -4.64
C VAL A 27 15.68 -1.50 -3.67
N ALA A 28 15.64 -1.76 -2.38
CA ALA A 28 16.14 -0.82 -1.39
C ALA A 28 17.67 -0.81 -1.29
N GLN A 29 18.33 -1.80 -1.87
CA GLN A 29 19.81 -1.81 -2.01
C GLN A 29 20.55 -1.55 -0.69
N GLY A 30 20.33 -2.41 0.27
CA GLY A 30 21.04 -2.31 1.53
C GLY A 30 20.22 -1.73 2.66
N LEU A 31 19.16 -1.03 2.37
CA LEU A 31 18.20 -0.67 3.39
C LEU A 31 17.27 -1.86 3.61
N ARG A 32 16.82 -2.04 4.84
CA ARG A 32 15.92 -3.14 5.14
C ARG A 32 14.57 -2.61 5.51
N PRO A 33 13.58 -2.76 4.65
CA PRO A 33 12.21 -2.39 5.03
C PRO A 33 11.81 -3.19 6.26
N THR A 34 11.25 -2.51 7.24
CA THR A 34 10.91 -3.16 8.50
C THR A 34 9.53 -3.80 8.47
N ASN A 35 8.69 -3.42 7.52
CA ASN A 35 7.37 -3.98 7.40
C ASN A 35 6.91 -3.93 5.95
N ARG A 36 5.77 -4.56 5.69
CA ARG A 36 5.27 -4.66 4.32
C ARG A 36 4.89 -3.32 3.72
N GLN A 37 4.44 -2.37 4.54
CA GLN A 37 4.14 -1.04 4.03
C GLN A 37 5.40 -0.34 3.53
N ALA A 38 6.47 -0.40 4.31
CA ALA A 38 7.74 0.20 3.90
C ALA A 38 8.29 -0.49 2.66
N ALA A 39 8.17 -1.82 2.59
CA ALA A 39 8.63 -2.56 1.41
C ALA A 39 7.86 -2.13 0.17
N LEU A 40 6.55 -1.99 0.28
CA LEU A 40 5.72 -1.57 -0.84
C LEU A 40 6.08 -0.16 -1.30
N MET A 41 6.33 0.74 -0.35
CA MET A 41 6.73 2.11 -0.70
C MET A 41 8.06 2.12 -1.47
N GLU A 42 9.01 1.28 -1.08
CA GLU A 42 10.27 1.17 -1.81
C GLU A 42 10.05 0.66 -3.24
N ILE A 43 9.17 -0.32 -3.39
CA ILE A 43 8.88 -0.87 -4.71
C ILE A 43 8.24 0.19 -5.61
N ILE A 44 7.26 0.92 -5.09
CA ILE A 44 6.58 1.94 -5.87
C ILE A 44 7.54 3.06 -6.25
N HIS A 45 8.37 3.49 -5.32
CA HIS A 45 9.36 4.53 -5.60
C HIS A 45 10.30 4.07 -6.72
N ASP A 46 10.79 2.83 -6.63
CA ASP A 46 11.68 2.28 -7.64
C ASP A 46 11.03 2.25 -9.03
N ARG A 47 9.78 1.80 -9.09
CA ARG A 47 9.09 1.66 -10.37
C ARG A 47 8.79 3.00 -11.01
N ILE A 48 8.40 3.98 -10.22
CA ILE A 48 8.08 5.30 -10.76
C ILE A 48 9.35 5.99 -11.23
N ASP A 49 10.41 5.92 -10.44
CA ASP A 49 11.67 6.56 -10.83
C ASP A 49 12.32 5.90 -12.04
N ALA A 50 11.96 4.65 -12.31
CA ALA A 50 12.48 3.97 -13.49
C ALA A 50 11.82 4.43 -14.80
N VAL A 51 10.71 5.14 -14.73
CA VAL A 51 10.00 5.60 -15.92
C VAL A 51 10.56 6.96 -16.33
N PRO A 52 11.11 7.09 -17.56
CA PRO A 52 11.60 8.38 -18.01
C PRO A 52 10.49 9.42 -18.01
N GLY A 53 10.79 10.57 -17.45
CA GLY A 53 9.82 11.65 -17.40
C GLY A 53 8.99 11.68 -16.13
N LEU A 54 9.15 10.70 -15.23
CA LEU A 54 8.46 10.68 -13.95
C LEU A 54 9.44 10.83 -12.81
N GLU A 55 9.00 11.50 -11.77
CA GLU A 55 9.75 11.63 -10.55
C GLU A 55 8.76 11.62 -9.39
N LEU A 56 9.00 10.77 -8.42
CA LEU A 56 8.12 10.71 -7.26
C LEU A 56 8.46 11.86 -6.32
N SER A 57 7.54 12.78 -6.14
CA SER A 57 7.79 13.95 -5.29
C SER A 57 7.32 13.76 -3.86
N GLY A 58 6.49 12.74 -3.61
CA GLY A 58 6.05 12.43 -2.25
C GLY A 58 5.13 11.25 -2.26
N MET A 59 5.04 10.58 -1.11
CA MET A 59 4.17 9.42 -1.00
C MET A 59 3.73 9.30 0.45
N THR A 60 2.45 9.07 0.65
CA THR A 60 1.88 8.79 1.96
C THR A 60 1.20 7.45 1.89
N ALA A 61 1.43 6.61 2.88
CA ALA A 61 0.83 5.29 2.93
C ALA A 61 0.19 5.05 4.28
N THR A 62 -0.92 4.35 4.27
CA THR A 62 -1.62 3.94 5.48
C THR A 62 -1.94 2.47 5.35
N THR A 63 -1.60 1.70 6.37
CA THR A 63 -1.94 0.28 6.39
C THR A 63 -3.31 0.12 7.02
N VAL A 64 -4.18 -0.58 6.32
CA VAL A 64 -5.50 -0.93 6.84
C VAL A 64 -5.45 -2.39 7.26
N ASP A 65 -5.74 -2.64 8.52
CA ASP A 65 -5.77 -4.00 9.03
C ASP A 65 -7.18 -4.54 8.87
N TRP A 66 -7.36 -5.41 7.90
CA TRP A 66 -8.67 -5.94 7.60
C TRP A 66 -9.19 -6.90 8.68
N PHE A 67 -8.34 -7.28 9.61
CA PHE A 67 -8.77 -8.08 10.74
C PHE A 67 -9.25 -7.23 11.91
N ASP A 68 -9.07 -5.91 11.82
CA ASP A 68 -9.61 -4.99 12.81
C ASP A 68 -11.12 -4.95 12.67
N LEU A 69 -11.82 -5.04 13.80
CA LEU A 69 -13.27 -5.02 13.80
C LEU A 69 -13.84 -3.77 13.14
N ASP A 70 -13.20 -2.62 13.39
CA ASP A 70 -13.66 -1.38 12.77
C ASP A 70 -13.50 -1.42 11.27
N SER A 71 -12.45 -2.04 10.78
CA SER A 71 -12.25 -2.18 9.34
C SER A 71 -13.32 -3.05 8.70
N ILE A 72 -13.78 -4.06 9.41
CA ILE A 72 -14.83 -4.94 8.90
C ILE A 72 -16.12 -4.18 8.67
N LEU A 73 -16.33 -3.09 9.39
CA LEU A 73 -17.51 -2.27 9.23
C LEU A 73 -17.39 -1.27 8.07
N ASP A 74 -16.23 -1.21 7.42
CA ASP A 74 -16.04 -0.37 6.25
C ASP A 74 -16.61 -1.09 5.03
N PRO A 75 -17.52 -0.44 4.26
CA PRO A 75 -18.10 -1.09 3.07
C PRO A 75 -17.07 -1.55 2.06
N ARG A 76 -15.84 -1.04 2.11
CA ARG A 76 -14.78 -1.47 1.19
C ARG A 76 -14.10 -2.74 1.63
N HIS A 77 -14.37 -3.21 2.86
CA HIS A 77 -13.73 -4.42 3.35
C HIS A 77 -14.25 -5.65 2.59
N PRO A 78 -13.36 -6.58 2.18
CA PRO A 78 -13.81 -7.77 1.44
C PRO A 78 -14.83 -8.62 2.19
N HIS A 79 -14.80 -8.57 3.50
CA HIS A 79 -15.72 -9.35 4.33
C HIS A 79 -16.78 -8.48 4.97
N TYR A 80 -17.02 -7.31 4.40
CA TYR A 80 -18.00 -6.37 4.93
C TYR A 80 -19.37 -7.02 5.04
N SER A 81 -20.00 -6.80 6.16
CA SER A 81 -21.37 -7.21 6.37
C SER A 81 -22.21 -5.97 6.69
N PRO A 82 -23.25 -5.70 5.94
CA PRO A 82 -24.05 -4.50 6.18
C PRO A 82 -24.84 -4.56 7.47
N ARG A 83 -24.93 -5.72 8.09
CA ARG A 83 -25.59 -5.82 9.36
C ARG A 83 -24.60 -6.01 10.46
N PRO A 84 -24.80 -5.33 11.56
CA PRO A 84 -23.96 -5.56 12.69
C PRO A 84 -24.39 -6.85 13.33
N LYS A 85 -24.01 -7.86 12.88
CA LYS A 85 -24.39 -9.03 13.38
C LYS A 85 -23.62 -9.49 14.41
N ARG A 86 -23.32 -9.12 14.58
CA ARG A 86 -22.83 -9.76 15.23
C ARG A 86 -23.28 -9.79 16.33
N GLY A 87 -23.51 -9.17 16.38
CA GLY A 87 -24.06 -9.25 17.26
C GLY A 87 -24.92 -10.01 17.60
N ARG A 88 -25.13 -10.28 17.33
CA ARG A 88 -25.82 -10.92 17.47
C ARG A 88 -25.68 -11.76 17.90
N ARG A 89 -25.30 -11.73 18.15
CA ARG A 89 -25.17 -12.48 18.36
C ARG A 89 -25.27 -12.82 18.82
#